data_1a59140f2cb4923088d0bc5492b42e6f
#
_entry.id   1a59140f2cb4923088d0bc5492b42e6f
#
_cell.length_a   1.000
_cell.length_b   1.000
_cell.length_c   1.000
_cell.angle_alpha   90.00
_cell.angle_beta   90.00
_cell.angle_gamma   90.00
#
_symmetry.space_group_name_H-M   'P 1'
#
loop_
_entity.id
_entity.type
_entity.pdbx_description
1 polymer ?
#
loop_
_entity_poly.entity_id
_entity_poly.type
_entity_poly.pdbx_seq_one_letter_code
_entity_poly.pdbx_strand_id
1 'polypeptide(L)'
;MRAHWGRVMGGPVVPRQWNASRPSMGLLAGLVMFAVLVFLASVLQEDDSARERLPTATAPPADGVRPPRVAALPGTDAVERGQRPQELLEGWADSMSEELNIPLTALEAYGYAELALERSRPECRLSWSVLAGIGAVESGHGRYGGADLDRTGRPDPPIRGVVLDGSEGIRLVRDTDGGELDGDSTYDRAVGPLQFIPSTWRTWGRDADADGEADPDDMDDAALAAAHYLCSADTDLREPEQFRDAVLRYNASGDYVQQVLNHADDYGKRSRDLVRRE
;
A
#
# COMPACT_ATOMS: atom_id res chain seq x y z
N MET A 1 61.40 60.98 22.29
CA MET A 1 62.61 61.41 21.52
C MET A 1 62.43 61.01 20.08
N ARG A 2 62.28 62.01 19.24
CA ARG A 2 62.92 62.31 17.94
C ARG A 2 63.19 61.06 17.06
N ALA A 3 62.55 60.94 15.96
CA ALA A 3 62.66 61.59 14.64
C ALA A 3 63.71 60.91 13.74
N HIS A 4 63.37 60.52 12.54
CA HIS A 4 63.75 61.08 11.24
C HIS A 4 63.32 60.13 10.07
N TRP A 5 62.45 60.54 9.21
CA TRP A 5 62.59 60.96 7.81
C TRP A 5 63.48 60.11 6.91
N GLY A 6 62.87 59.59 5.88
CA GLY A 6 63.45 59.05 4.64
C GLY A 6 62.48 58.95 3.54
N ARG A 7 62.33 60.03 2.75
CA ARG A 7 61.54 60.14 1.52
C ARG A 7 62.36 59.56 0.37
N VAL A 8 61.81 58.63 -0.38
CA VAL A 8 62.35 58.29 -1.71
C VAL A 8 61.20 58.39 -2.75
N MET A 9 61.53 59.18 -3.75
CA MET A 9 60.66 59.59 -4.85
C MET A 9 60.38 58.44 -5.84
N GLY A 10 59.18 58.32 -6.32
CA GLY A 10 58.68 58.59 -7.61
C GLY A 10 58.90 57.56 -8.72
N GLY A 11 57.86 57.17 -9.32
CA GLY A 11 57.78 56.64 -10.66
C GLY A 11 56.32 56.30 -10.98
N PRO A 12 55.73 56.74 -12.10
CA PRO A 12 54.35 56.53 -12.39
C PRO A 12 54.12 55.10 -12.79
N VAL A 13 53.27 54.40 -12.01
CA VAL A 13 52.77 53.07 -12.35
C VAL A 13 51.65 53.19 -13.36
N VAL A 14 51.90 52.73 -14.58
CA VAL A 14 50.89 52.61 -15.64
C VAL A 14 49.87 51.51 -15.27
N PRO A 15 48.58 51.76 -15.22
CA PRO A 15 47.61 50.73 -14.93
C PRO A 15 47.52 49.77 -16.12
N ARG A 16 47.82 48.50 -15.88
CA ARG A 16 47.64 47.41 -16.81
C ARG A 16 46.14 47.15 -16.97
N GLN A 17 45.57 47.52 -18.15
CA GLN A 17 44.18 47.24 -18.49
C GLN A 17 44.02 45.68 -18.62
N TRP A 18 43.30 45.11 -17.70
CA TRP A 18 42.78 43.76 -17.84
C TRP A 18 41.55 43.81 -18.76
N ASN A 19 41.72 43.39 -20.01
CA ASN A 19 40.60 43.06 -20.88
C ASN A 19 39.94 41.77 -20.39
N ALA A 20 39.00 41.88 -19.45
CA ALA A 20 38.08 40.82 -19.15
C ALA A 20 37.03 40.75 -20.25
N SER A 21 37.25 39.88 -21.22
CA SER A 21 36.19 39.52 -22.16
C SER A 21 35.05 38.87 -21.35
N ARG A 22 33.95 39.61 -21.21
CA ARG A 22 32.73 39.11 -20.61
C ARG A 22 32.19 37.98 -21.54
N PRO A 23 31.98 36.75 -21.01
CA PRO A 23 31.29 35.73 -21.79
C PRO A 23 29.89 36.24 -22.09
N SER A 24 29.49 36.13 -23.34
CA SER A 24 28.17 36.58 -23.81
C SER A 24 27.08 35.89 -23.01
N MET A 25 26.16 36.66 -22.46
CA MET A 25 25.03 36.19 -21.62
C MET A 25 24.16 35.12 -22.33
N GLY A 26 24.27 34.99 -23.63
CA GLY A 26 23.62 33.91 -24.41
C GLY A 26 24.21 32.52 -24.25
N LEU A 27 25.54 32.38 -23.98
CA LEU A 27 26.18 31.08 -23.82
C LEU A 27 25.82 30.48 -22.45
N LEU A 28 25.71 31.31 -21.39
CA LEU A 28 25.32 30.87 -20.06
C LEU A 28 23.84 30.46 -20.02
N ALA A 29 22.95 31.19 -20.69
CA ALA A 29 21.53 30.85 -20.77
C ALA A 29 21.31 29.50 -21.53
N GLY A 30 22.07 29.26 -22.61
CA GLY A 30 22.00 28.03 -23.38
C GLY A 30 22.49 26.81 -22.57
N LEU A 31 23.55 26.95 -21.78
CA LEU A 31 24.08 25.88 -20.92
C LEU A 31 23.13 25.51 -19.78
N VAL A 32 22.49 26.50 -19.15
CA VAL A 32 21.49 26.27 -18.09
C VAL A 32 20.25 25.59 -18.65
N MET A 33 19.75 26.03 -19.82
CA MET A 33 18.60 25.42 -20.47
C MET A 33 18.88 24.00 -20.95
N PHE A 34 20.08 23.73 -21.44
CA PHE A 34 20.50 22.37 -21.82
C PHE A 34 20.63 21.45 -20.59
N ALA A 35 21.19 21.95 -19.48
CA ALA A 35 21.28 21.21 -18.23
C ALA A 35 19.90 20.89 -17.63
N VAL A 36 18.95 21.83 -17.71
CA VAL A 36 17.55 21.62 -17.28
C VAL A 36 16.85 20.59 -18.15
N LEU A 37 17.06 20.65 -19.49
CA LEU A 37 16.48 19.66 -20.41
C LEU A 37 17.08 18.26 -20.22
N VAL A 38 18.38 18.15 -19.95
CA VAL A 38 19.03 16.86 -19.63
C VAL A 38 18.54 16.32 -18.29
N PHE A 39 18.37 17.19 -17.28
CA PHE A 39 17.82 16.81 -15.98
C PHE A 39 16.37 16.37 -16.08
N LEU A 40 15.52 17.09 -16.83
CA LEU A 40 14.13 16.68 -17.09
C LEU A 40 14.07 15.37 -17.88
N ALA A 41 14.96 15.16 -18.86
CA ALA A 41 15.02 13.90 -19.60
C ALA A 41 15.48 12.73 -18.72
N SER A 42 16.41 12.95 -17.78
CA SER A 42 16.82 11.90 -16.83
C SER A 42 15.73 11.55 -15.81
N VAL A 43 14.98 12.56 -15.30
CA VAL A 43 13.83 12.32 -14.41
C VAL A 43 12.70 11.57 -15.13
N LEU A 44 12.45 11.89 -16.41
CA LEU A 44 11.46 11.17 -17.24
C LEU A 44 11.95 9.76 -17.61
N GLN A 45 13.26 9.54 -17.74
CA GLN A 45 13.83 8.22 -18.03
C GLN A 45 13.91 7.31 -16.80
N GLU A 46 14.04 7.86 -15.58
CA GLU A 46 13.95 7.06 -14.35
C GLU A 46 12.54 6.51 -14.13
N ASP A 47 11.50 7.27 -14.48
CA ASP A 47 10.10 6.81 -14.39
C ASP A 47 9.78 5.69 -15.41
N ASP A 48 10.32 5.77 -16.62
CA ASP A 48 10.18 4.70 -17.63
C ASP A 48 11.01 3.45 -17.29
N SER A 49 12.19 3.62 -16.67
CA SER A 49 13.04 2.49 -16.25
C SER A 49 12.48 1.73 -15.05
N ALA A 50 11.70 2.39 -14.19
CA ALA A 50 10.95 1.76 -13.11
C ALA A 50 9.73 0.99 -13.64
N ARG A 51 9.03 1.54 -14.64
CA ARG A 51 7.93 0.84 -15.34
C ARG A 51 8.40 -0.39 -16.13
N GLU A 52 9.59 -0.35 -16.72
CA GLU A 52 10.14 -1.46 -17.50
C GLU A 52 10.62 -2.65 -16.64
N ARG A 53 10.81 -2.43 -15.34
CA ARG A 53 11.17 -3.48 -14.35
C ARG A 53 9.98 -4.08 -13.62
N LEU A 54 8.76 -3.60 -13.85
CA LEU A 54 7.57 -4.23 -13.31
C LEU A 54 7.36 -5.57 -14.01
N PRO A 55 7.21 -6.69 -13.28
CA PRO A 55 6.89 -7.96 -13.89
C PRO A 55 5.64 -7.80 -14.74
N THR A 56 5.73 -8.18 -16.00
CA THR A 56 4.54 -8.23 -16.85
C THR A 56 3.65 -9.31 -16.25
N ALA A 57 2.57 -8.90 -15.60
CA ALA A 57 1.59 -9.85 -15.10
C ALA A 57 1.03 -10.62 -16.31
N THR A 58 1.46 -11.86 -16.47
CA THR A 58 1.06 -12.70 -17.63
C THR A 58 -0.30 -13.34 -17.43
N ALA A 59 -0.76 -13.42 -16.19
CA ALA A 59 -2.08 -13.95 -15.82
C ALA A 59 -2.50 -13.40 -14.45
N PRO A 60 -3.80 -13.24 -14.19
CA PRO A 60 -4.31 -12.97 -12.84
C PRO A 60 -4.09 -14.21 -11.95
N PRO A 61 -4.10 -14.04 -10.61
CA PRO A 61 -3.99 -15.18 -9.71
C PRO A 61 -5.19 -16.13 -9.86
N ALA A 62 -4.98 -17.36 -9.45
CA ALA A 62 -6.05 -18.35 -9.42
C ALA A 62 -7.08 -18.00 -8.33
N ASP A 63 -8.38 -18.05 -8.68
CA ASP A 63 -9.41 -17.92 -7.67
C ASP A 63 -9.36 -19.06 -6.66
N GLY A 64 -9.73 -18.74 -5.43
CA GLY A 64 -9.99 -19.74 -4.40
C GLY A 64 -11.31 -20.49 -4.60
N VAL A 65 -11.52 -21.51 -3.78
CA VAL A 65 -12.84 -22.14 -3.61
C VAL A 65 -13.81 -21.07 -3.12
N ARG A 66 -14.86 -20.87 -3.88
CA ARG A 66 -15.83 -19.80 -3.60
C ARG A 66 -16.53 -20.02 -2.26
N PRO A 67 -16.66 -18.95 -1.44
CA PRO A 67 -17.46 -19.03 -0.23
C PRO A 67 -18.93 -19.32 -0.54
N PRO A 68 -19.64 -20.03 0.35
CA PRO A 68 -21.08 -20.24 0.20
C PRO A 68 -21.83 -18.91 0.29
N ARG A 69 -22.96 -18.81 -0.40
CA ARG A 69 -23.81 -17.62 -0.27
C ARG A 69 -24.40 -17.54 1.13
N VAL A 70 -24.23 -16.40 1.77
CA VAL A 70 -24.80 -16.11 3.09
C VAL A 70 -25.93 -15.08 2.99
N ALA A 71 -26.87 -15.13 3.95
CA ALA A 71 -28.02 -14.24 3.97
C ALA A 71 -27.65 -12.83 4.47
N ALA A 72 -26.74 -12.75 5.43
CA ALA A 72 -26.29 -11.50 6.02
C ALA A 72 -25.06 -10.96 5.29
N LEU A 73 -25.21 -9.82 4.64
CA LEU A 73 -24.12 -9.04 4.02
C LEU A 73 -24.24 -7.58 4.49
N PRO A 74 -23.21 -6.75 4.36
CA PRO A 74 -23.26 -5.36 4.77
C PRO A 74 -24.55 -4.65 4.29
N GLY A 75 -25.23 -3.97 5.23
CA GLY A 75 -26.50 -3.29 4.95
C GLY A 75 -27.74 -4.23 4.97
N THR A 76 -27.63 -5.44 5.48
CA THR A 76 -28.78 -6.31 5.77
C THR A 76 -29.06 -6.34 7.27
N ASP A 77 -30.34 -6.31 7.65
CA ASP A 77 -30.77 -6.41 9.08
C ASP A 77 -30.74 -7.87 9.58
N ALA A 78 -30.01 -8.75 8.89
CA ALA A 78 -30.08 -10.19 9.11
C ALA A 78 -29.16 -10.69 10.24
N VAL A 79 -28.37 -9.80 10.84
CA VAL A 79 -27.42 -10.14 11.92
C VAL A 79 -28.00 -9.70 13.26
N GLU A 80 -28.03 -10.62 14.22
CA GLU A 80 -28.32 -10.28 15.60
C GLU A 80 -27.17 -9.45 16.19
N ARG A 81 -27.49 -8.45 16.99
CA ARG A 81 -26.46 -7.58 17.59
C ARG A 81 -25.46 -8.41 18.40
N GLY A 82 -24.18 -8.23 18.10
CA GLY A 82 -23.07 -8.90 18.76
C GLY A 82 -22.64 -10.23 18.12
N GLN A 83 -23.16 -10.55 16.93
CA GLN A 83 -22.65 -11.64 16.08
C GLN A 83 -21.96 -11.05 14.88
N ARG A 84 -20.76 -11.53 14.58
CA ARG A 84 -20.05 -11.22 13.34
C ARG A 84 -20.74 -11.96 12.17
N PRO A 85 -21.24 -11.27 11.15
CA PRO A 85 -21.86 -11.93 10.00
C PRO A 85 -20.89 -12.86 9.26
N GLN A 86 -19.59 -12.66 9.40
CA GLN A 86 -18.51 -13.46 8.85
C GLN A 86 -18.51 -14.90 9.40
N GLU A 87 -18.98 -15.11 10.64
CA GLU A 87 -19.11 -16.44 11.26
C GLU A 87 -20.04 -17.39 10.48
N LEU A 88 -20.91 -16.85 9.62
CA LEU A 88 -21.70 -17.66 8.70
C LEU A 88 -20.84 -18.44 7.69
N LEU A 89 -19.57 -18.11 7.57
CA LEU A 89 -18.59 -18.79 6.73
C LEU A 89 -17.69 -19.75 7.52
N GLU A 90 -17.91 -19.94 8.84
CA GLU A 90 -17.04 -20.75 9.71
C GLU A 90 -16.74 -22.12 9.10
N GLY A 91 -17.76 -22.89 8.67
CA GLY A 91 -17.56 -24.22 8.12
C GLY A 91 -16.76 -24.25 6.80
N TRP A 92 -16.89 -23.21 5.97
CA TRP A 92 -16.09 -23.04 4.77
C TRP A 92 -14.64 -22.67 5.12
N ALA A 93 -14.45 -21.74 6.02
CA ALA A 93 -13.13 -21.26 6.45
C ALA A 93 -12.36 -22.37 7.20
N ASP A 94 -13.02 -23.10 8.11
CA ASP A 94 -12.43 -24.19 8.90
C ASP A 94 -11.87 -25.30 8.00
N SER A 95 -12.58 -25.64 6.91
CA SER A 95 -12.13 -26.68 5.96
C SER A 95 -10.78 -26.36 5.30
N MET A 96 -10.28 -25.12 5.37
CA MET A 96 -9.07 -24.68 4.67
C MET A 96 -8.04 -24.00 5.60
N SER A 97 -8.46 -23.54 6.76
CA SER A 97 -7.65 -22.69 7.66
C SER A 97 -6.29 -23.30 7.98
N GLU A 98 -6.27 -24.55 8.46
CA GLU A 98 -5.04 -25.26 8.85
C GLU A 98 -4.12 -25.49 7.64
N GLU A 99 -4.67 -26.02 6.56
CA GLU A 99 -3.91 -26.37 5.36
C GLU A 99 -3.32 -25.15 4.66
N LEU A 100 -4.05 -24.03 4.63
CA LEU A 100 -3.57 -22.78 4.03
C LEU A 100 -2.70 -21.97 5.00
N ASN A 101 -2.68 -22.34 6.29
CA ASN A 101 -2.03 -21.59 7.36
C ASN A 101 -2.55 -20.11 7.43
N ILE A 102 -3.86 -19.95 7.29
CA ILE A 102 -4.55 -18.66 7.44
C ILE A 102 -5.46 -18.77 8.65
N PRO A 103 -5.45 -17.82 9.61
CA PRO A 103 -6.37 -17.84 10.74
C PRO A 103 -7.83 -17.94 10.25
N LEU A 104 -8.64 -18.70 10.97
CA LEU A 104 -10.06 -18.89 10.68
C LEU A 104 -10.77 -17.56 10.47
N THR A 105 -10.62 -16.63 11.44
CA THR A 105 -11.21 -15.29 11.40
C THR A 105 -10.80 -14.48 10.17
N ALA A 106 -9.53 -14.58 9.75
CA ALA A 106 -9.07 -13.92 8.54
C ALA A 106 -9.69 -14.51 7.27
N LEU A 107 -9.83 -15.84 7.18
CA LEU A 107 -10.51 -16.48 6.04
C LEU A 107 -11.99 -16.10 5.96
N GLU A 108 -12.67 -16.08 7.11
CA GLU A 108 -14.05 -15.60 7.21
C GLU A 108 -14.18 -14.16 6.68
N ALA A 109 -13.30 -13.25 7.13
CA ALA A 109 -13.27 -11.86 6.68
C ALA A 109 -13.04 -11.71 5.17
N TYR A 110 -12.05 -12.44 4.62
CA TYR A 110 -11.77 -12.40 3.18
C TYR A 110 -12.91 -12.96 2.33
N GLY A 111 -13.47 -14.09 2.76
CA GLY A 111 -14.61 -14.71 2.06
C GLY A 111 -15.86 -13.83 2.10
N TYR A 112 -16.12 -13.20 3.23
CA TYR A 112 -17.23 -12.27 3.38
C TYR A 112 -17.07 -11.02 2.51
N ALA A 113 -15.88 -10.44 2.46
CA ALA A 113 -15.57 -9.30 1.61
C ALA A 113 -15.74 -9.63 0.11
N GLU A 114 -15.34 -10.85 -0.35
CA GLU A 114 -15.61 -11.31 -1.72
C GLU A 114 -17.12 -11.29 -2.02
N LEU A 115 -17.95 -11.88 -1.13
CA LEU A 115 -19.40 -11.93 -1.32
C LEU A 115 -20.05 -10.53 -1.30
N ALA A 116 -19.56 -9.63 -0.46
CA ALA A 116 -20.05 -8.25 -0.40
C ALA A 116 -19.74 -7.49 -1.69
N LEU A 117 -18.53 -7.65 -2.23
CA LEU A 117 -18.14 -7.03 -3.51
C LEU A 117 -18.82 -7.69 -4.71
N GLU A 118 -19.04 -9.02 -4.70
CA GLU A 118 -19.83 -9.67 -5.75
C GLU A 118 -21.24 -9.08 -5.86
N ARG A 119 -21.84 -8.69 -4.73
CA ARG A 119 -23.15 -8.06 -4.71
C ARG A 119 -23.15 -6.61 -5.14
N SER A 120 -22.14 -5.82 -4.68
CA SER A 120 -22.10 -4.37 -4.87
C SER A 120 -21.32 -3.95 -6.12
N ARG A 121 -20.32 -4.72 -6.54
CA ARG A 121 -19.42 -4.47 -7.68
C ARG A 121 -19.05 -5.77 -8.40
N PRO A 122 -20.00 -6.50 -9.01
CA PRO A 122 -19.74 -7.80 -9.63
C PRO A 122 -18.72 -7.75 -10.77
N GLU A 123 -18.56 -6.60 -11.41
CA GLU A 123 -17.57 -6.36 -12.47
C GLU A 123 -16.14 -6.44 -12.00
N CYS A 124 -15.87 -6.20 -10.70
CA CYS A 124 -14.54 -6.27 -10.14
C CYS A 124 -13.97 -7.70 -10.12
N ARG A 125 -14.84 -8.70 -10.03
CA ARG A 125 -14.45 -10.12 -10.02
C ARG A 125 -13.38 -10.45 -8.99
N LEU A 126 -13.46 -9.81 -7.80
CA LEU A 126 -12.57 -10.05 -6.67
C LEU A 126 -12.70 -11.49 -6.19
N SER A 127 -11.58 -12.16 -5.95
CA SER A 127 -11.52 -13.42 -5.19
C SER A 127 -10.92 -13.17 -3.81
N TRP A 128 -11.41 -13.89 -2.80
CA TRP A 128 -10.86 -13.85 -1.43
C TRP A 128 -9.35 -14.15 -1.41
N SER A 129 -8.88 -14.98 -2.34
CA SER A 129 -7.45 -15.31 -2.44
C SER A 129 -6.57 -14.08 -2.70
N VAL A 130 -7.10 -13.04 -3.39
CA VAL A 130 -6.40 -11.77 -3.59
C VAL A 130 -6.24 -11.02 -2.26
N LEU A 131 -7.31 -10.94 -1.46
CA LEU A 131 -7.26 -10.33 -0.12
C LEU A 131 -6.32 -11.11 0.81
N ALA A 132 -6.35 -12.43 0.75
CA ALA A 132 -5.41 -13.28 1.48
C ALA A 132 -3.96 -13.03 1.04
N GLY A 133 -3.71 -12.81 -0.26
CA GLY A 133 -2.41 -12.41 -0.77
C GLY A 133 -1.91 -11.09 -0.17
N ILE A 134 -2.79 -10.08 -0.09
CA ILE A 134 -2.49 -8.81 0.60
C ILE A 134 -2.20 -9.07 2.08
N GLY A 135 -3.08 -9.77 2.80
CA GLY A 135 -2.91 -10.04 4.23
C GLY A 135 -1.66 -10.84 4.58
N ALA A 136 -1.24 -11.75 3.68
CA ALA A 136 0.03 -12.48 3.84
C ALA A 136 1.23 -11.55 3.83
N VAL A 137 1.26 -10.58 2.91
CA VAL A 137 2.39 -9.66 2.74
C VAL A 137 2.38 -8.57 3.80
N GLU A 138 1.20 -8.05 4.19
CA GLU A 138 1.10 -6.94 5.14
C GLU A 138 1.42 -7.34 6.58
N SER A 139 0.92 -8.47 7.04
CA SER A 139 1.06 -8.84 8.46
C SER A 139 1.11 -10.35 8.73
N GLY A 140 1.18 -11.18 7.71
CA GLY A 140 0.99 -12.63 7.88
C GLY A 140 -0.42 -12.94 8.43
N HIS A 141 -1.42 -12.26 7.90
CA HIS A 141 -2.84 -12.38 8.31
C HIS A 141 -3.09 -11.98 9.77
N GLY A 142 -2.55 -10.83 10.19
CA GLY A 142 -2.73 -10.31 11.54
C GLY A 142 -1.80 -10.92 12.58
N ARG A 143 -0.70 -11.60 12.17
CA ARG A 143 0.24 -12.27 13.08
C ARG A 143 1.62 -11.61 13.18
N TYR A 144 1.78 -10.42 12.60
CA TYR A 144 3.06 -9.71 12.65
C TYR A 144 3.43 -9.30 14.08
N GLY A 145 4.73 -9.39 14.41
CA GLY A 145 5.26 -8.97 15.70
C GLY A 145 4.86 -9.88 16.88
N GLY A 146 4.32 -11.07 16.60
CA GLY A 146 3.83 -12.01 17.62
C GLY A 146 2.38 -11.75 18.03
N ALA A 147 1.66 -10.95 17.25
CA ALA A 147 0.22 -10.80 17.41
C ALA A 147 -0.52 -12.08 16.95
N ASP A 148 -1.69 -12.28 17.52
CA ASP A 148 -2.67 -13.27 17.06
C ASP A 148 -4.05 -12.59 16.95
N LEU A 149 -4.84 -13.00 15.97
CA LEU A 149 -6.22 -12.55 15.85
C LEU A 149 -7.09 -13.25 16.90
N ASP A 150 -7.82 -12.47 17.66
CA ASP A 150 -8.86 -13.00 18.52
C ASP A 150 -10.12 -13.39 17.69
N ARG A 151 -11.14 -13.88 18.37
CA ARG A 151 -12.40 -14.28 17.70
C ARG A 151 -13.21 -13.12 17.14
N THR A 152 -12.90 -11.89 17.53
CA THR A 152 -13.52 -10.67 17.00
C THR A 152 -12.76 -10.08 15.82
N GLY A 153 -11.67 -10.71 15.37
CA GLY A 153 -10.88 -10.23 14.25
C GLY A 153 -9.78 -9.23 14.64
N ARG A 154 -9.57 -8.98 15.92
CA ARG A 154 -8.60 -7.99 16.39
C ARG A 154 -7.26 -8.62 16.73
N PRO A 155 -6.13 -8.09 16.21
CA PRO A 155 -4.81 -8.57 16.59
C PRO A 155 -4.42 -8.07 17.99
N ASP A 156 -3.92 -8.98 18.82
CA ASP A 156 -3.34 -8.66 20.14
C ASP A 156 -1.88 -9.12 20.19
N PRO A 157 -0.89 -8.19 20.34
CA PRO A 157 -1.03 -6.74 20.40
C PRO A 157 -1.42 -6.09 19.06
N PRO A 158 -1.96 -4.84 19.07
CA PRO A 158 -2.28 -4.10 17.85
C PRO A 158 -1.06 -3.94 16.94
N ILE A 159 -1.25 -4.10 15.62
CA ILE A 159 -0.18 -4.04 14.64
C ILE A 159 0.01 -2.61 14.15
N ARG A 160 1.24 -2.09 14.29
CA ARG A 160 1.65 -0.77 13.77
C ARG A 160 2.89 -0.93 12.90
N GLY A 161 2.85 -0.31 11.73
CA GLY A 161 3.96 -0.28 10.80
C GLY A 161 5.10 0.64 11.26
N VAL A 162 6.14 0.71 10.44
CA VAL A 162 7.25 1.66 10.65
C VAL A 162 6.78 3.10 10.47
N VAL A 163 7.49 4.05 11.10
CA VAL A 163 7.25 5.48 10.91
C VAL A 163 7.51 5.86 9.45
N LEU A 164 6.56 6.52 8.82
CA LEU A 164 6.69 6.97 7.43
C LEU A 164 7.41 8.33 7.35
N ASP A 165 8.64 8.38 7.83
CA ASP A 165 9.44 9.61 8.01
C ASP A 165 10.30 10.01 6.81
N GLY A 166 10.30 9.20 5.74
CA GLY A 166 11.10 9.45 4.54
C GLY A 166 12.55 9.04 4.66
N SER A 167 12.93 8.26 5.67
CA SER A 167 14.24 7.63 5.74
C SER A 167 14.46 6.66 4.58
N GLU A 168 15.71 6.19 4.38
CA GLU A 168 16.09 5.40 3.22
C GLU A 168 15.15 4.19 3.00
N GLY A 169 14.49 4.16 1.85
CA GLY A 169 13.53 3.12 1.49
C GLY A 169 12.14 3.28 2.11
N ILE A 170 11.90 4.31 2.92
CA ILE A 170 10.61 4.56 3.57
C ILE A 170 9.94 5.79 2.93
N ARG A 171 8.66 5.65 2.57
CA ARG A 171 7.87 6.76 2.07
C ARG A 171 7.70 7.84 3.14
N LEU A 172 7.74 9.13 2.75
CA LEU A 172 7.43 10.24 3.63
C LEU A 172 5.91 10.49 3.62
N VAL A 173 5.27 10.32 4.77
CA VAL A 173 3.86 10.68 5.00
C VAL A 173 3.78 11.45 6.32
N ARG A 174 3.40 12.73 6.24
CA ARG A 174 3.13 13.54 7.44
C ARG A 174 1.85 13.08 8.10
N ASP A 175 1.77 13.26 9.41
CA ASP A 175 0.56 12.97 10.18
C ASP A 175 -0.69 13.58 9.52
N THR A 176 -1.73 12.75 9.36
CA THR A 176 -2.98 13.10 8.70
C THR A 176 -4.22 13.01 9.61
N ASP A 177 -4.08 12.48 10.84
CA ASP A 177 -5.21 12.29 11.77
C ASP A 177 -4.94 12.79 13.20
N GLY A 178 -3.76 13.39 13.47
CA GLY A 178 -3.37 13.83 14.80
C GLY A 178 -2.89 12.67 15.69
N GLY A 179 -2.53 11.54 15.09
CA GLY A 179 -2.11 10.32 15.78
C GLY A 179 -3.29 9.55 16.40
N GLU A 180 -4.50 9.74 15.90
CA GLU A 180 -5.71 9.09 16.41
C GLU A 180 -5.63 7.57 16.22
N LEU A 181 -5.23 7.09 15.05
CA LEU A 181 -5.20 5.66 14.72
C LEU A 181 -3.87 4.99 15.05
N ASP A 182 -2.76 5.70 14.88
CA ASP A 182 -1.43 5.11 14.95
C ASP A 182 -0.57 5.56 16.15
N GLY A 183 -1.03 6.59 16.88
CA GLY A 183 -0.35 7.14 18.06
C GLY A 183 0.83 8.08 17.73
N ASP A 184 1.05 8.46 16.46
CA ASP A 184 2.17 9.32 16.04
C ASP A 184 1.63 10.62 15.41
N SER A 185 1.74 11.74 16.14
CA SER A 185 1.27 13.05 15.68
C SER A 185 2.28 13.82 14.80
N THR A 186 3.30 13.16 14.29
CA THR A 186 4.34 13.77 13.43
C THR A 186 4.31 13.16 12.02
N TYR A 187 4.22 11.84 11.96
CA TYR A 187 4.18 11.07 10.73
C TYR A 187 3.17 9.94 10.85
N ASP A 188 2.49 9.60 9.77
CA ASP A 188 1.62 8.43 9.74
C ASP A 188 2.43 7.13 9.87
N ARG A 189 1.78 6.11 10.42
CA ARG A 189 2.18 4.69 10.34
C ARG A 189 1.06 3.90 9.70
N ALA A 190 1.39 2.79 9.08
CA ALA A 190 0.38 1.84 8.69
C ALA A 190 -0.24 1.16 9.93
N VAL A 191 -1.54 0.91 9.91
CA VAL A 191 -2.30 0.38 11.04
C VAL A 191 -3.05 -0.91 10.68
N GLY A 192 -3.14 -1.79 11.66
CA GLY A 192 -3.95 -2.99 11.63
C GLY A 192 -3.41 -4.13 10.76
N PRO A 193 -4.19 -5.21 10.63
CA PRO A 193 -3.76 -6.44 9.95
C PRO A 193 -3.53 -6.25 8.45
N LEU A 194 -4.15 -5.26 7.80
CA LEU A 194 -3.96 -4.95 6.39
C LEU A 194 -3.22 -3.63 6.15
N GLN A 195 -2.58 -3.08 7.19
CA GLN A 195 -1.63 -1.96 7.12
C GLN A 195 -2.13 -0.74 6.36
N PHE A 196 -3.34 -0.27 6.69
CA PHE A 196 -3.88 0.96 6.13
C PHE A 196 -3.15 2.20 6.67
N ILE A 197 -2.86 3.15 5.79
CA ILE A 197 -2.43 4.50 6.20
C ILE A 197 -3.68 5.28 6.67
N PRO A 198 -3.62 6.08 7.77
CA PRO A 198 -4.75 6.82 8.30
C PRO A 198 -5.58 7.59 7.28
N SER A 199 -4.93 8.30 6.34
CA SER A 199 -5.61 9.03 5.26
C SER A 199 -6.36 8.12 4.29
N THR A 200 -5.85 6.91 4.01
CA THR A 200 -6.50 5.91 3.17
C THR A 200 -7.68 5.29 3.92
N TRP A 201 -7.50 4.97 5.19
CA TRP A 201 -8.57 4.47 6.05
C TRP A 201 -9.77 5.41 6.09
N ARG A 202 -9.55 6.70 6.30
CA ARG A 202 -10.62 7.72 6.32
C ARG A 202 -11.50 7.70 5.06
N THR A 203 -10.93 7.29 3.93
CA THR A 203 -11.67 7.23 2.65
C THR A 203 -12.38 5.89 2.47
N TRP A 204 -11.72 4.80 2.84
CA TRP A 204 -12.13 3.44 2.49
C TRP A 204 -12.62 2.60 3.66
N GLY A 205 -12.41 3.02 4.91
CA GLY A 205 -12.87 2.31 6.11
C GLY A 205 -14.36 1.97 6.03
N ARG A 206 -14.71 0.76 6.43
CA ARG A 206 -16.08 0.20 6.42
C ARG A 206 -16.30 -0.58 7.69
N ASP A 207 -17.49 -0.46 8.26
CA ASP A 207 -18.01 -1.32 9.30
C ASP A 207 -18.55 -2.59 8.61
N ALA A 208 -17.85 -3.70 8.74
CA ALA A 208 -18.18 -4.96 8.09
C ALA A 208 -18.82 -5.97 9.02
N ASP A 209 -18.53 -5.90 10.31
CA ASP A 209 -19.08 -6.79 11.33
C ASP A 209 -20.36 -6.25 11.97
N ALA A 210 -20.74 -4.99 11.60
CA ALA A 210 -21.93 -4.29 12.06
C ALA A 210 -21.93 -3.97 13.57
N ASP A 211 -20.73 -3.75 14.15
CA ASP A 211 -20.60 -3.32 15.54
C ASP A 211 -20.88 -1.81 15.73
N GLY A 212 -20.91 -1.05 14.63
CA GLY A 212 -21.23 0.37 14.56
C GLY A 212 -19.99 1.26 14.46
N GLU A 213 -18.78 0.68 14.35
CA GLU A 213 -17.52 1.38 14.22
C GLU A 213 -16.72 0.80 13.04
N ALA A 214 -16.07 1.64 12.28
CA ALA A 214 -15.11 1.19 11.26
C ALA A 214 -13.70 1.30 11.86
N ASP A 215 -13.08 0.17 12.20
CA ASP A 215 -11.81 0.07 12.91
C ASP A 215 -10.72 -0.58 12.04
N PRO A 216 -9.60 0.11 11.74
CA PRO A 216 -8.52 -0.49 10.95
C PRO A 216 -7.78 -1.65 11.66
N ASP A 217 -7.92 -1.80 12.96
CA ASP A 217 -7.41 -2.93 13.72
C ASP A 217 -8.32 -4.17 13.63
N ASP A 218 -9.54 -4.01 13.14
CA ASP A 218 -10.46 -5.12 12.92
C ASP A 218 -10.23 -5.75 11.52
N MET A 219 -10.03 -7.08 11.48
CA MET A 219 -9.77 -7.81 10.23
C MET A 219 -10.98 -7.80 9.29
N ASP A 220 -12.20 -7.81 9.82
CA ASP A 220 -13.41 -7.82 9.01
C ASP A 220 -13.57 -6.48 8.27
N ASP A 221 -13.41 -5.39 9.00
CA ASP A 221 -13.45 -4.03 8.49
C ASP A 221 -12.33 -3.76 7.50
N ALA A 222 -11.11 -4.15 7.89
CA ALA A 222 -9.94 -3.99 7.05
C ALA A 222 -10.07 -4.79 5.73
N ALA A 223 -10.58 -6.03 5.77
CA ALA A 223 -10.79 -6.84 4.58
C ALA A 223 -11.82 -6.24 3.63
N LEU A 224 -12.95 -5.74 4.17
CA LEU A 224 -13.96 -5.08 3.35
C LEU A 224 -13.47 -3.76 2.77
N ALA A 225 -12.73 -2.96 3.55
CA ALA A 225 -12.10 -1.72 3.10
C ALA A 225 -11.08 -1.99 1.97
N ALA A 226 -10.22 -3.02 2.12
CA ALA A 226 -9.26 -3.43 1.11
C ALA A 226 -9.95 -3.89 -0.19
N ALA A 227 -11.03 -4.65 -0.08
CA ALA A 227 -11.83 -5.07 -1.20
C ALA A 227 -12.41 -3.88 -1.99
N HIS A 228 -12.99 -2.90 -1.31
CA HIS A 228 -13.46 -1.66 -1.94
C HIS A 228 -12.34 -0.84 -2.57
N TYR A 229 -11.18 -0.78 -1.92
CA TYR A 229 -10.02 -0.05 -2.43
C TYR A 229 -9.46 -0.69 -3.71
N LEU A 230 -9.27 -2.01 -3.73
CA LEU A 230 -8.82 -2.75 -4.91
C LEU A 230 -9.81 -2.62 -6.07
N CYS A 231 -11.11 -2.68 -5.78
CA CYS A 231 -12.20 -2.56 -6.76
C CYS A 231 -12.56 -1.11 -7.11
N SER A 232 -11.74 -0.13 -6.75
CA SER A 232 -11.96 1.27 -7.15
C SER A 232 -11.71 1.45 -8.66
N ALA A 233 -12.24 2.54 -9.24
CA ALA A 233 -12.00 2.94 -10.65
C ALA A 233 -12.38 1.88 -11.70
N ASP A 234 -13.53 1.21 -11.53
CA ASP A 234 -14.08 0.21 -12.46
C ASP A 234 -13.08 -0.93 -12.77
N THR A 235 -12.30 -1.33 -11.77
CA THR A 235 -11.27 -2.36 -11.86
C THR A 235 -11.89 -3.74 -12.07
N ASP A 236 -11.34 -4.50 -13.02
CA ASP A 236 -11.56 -5.92 -13.21
C ASP A 236 -10.29 -6.70 -12.83
N LEU A 237 -10.30 -7.38 -11.70
CA LEU A 237 -9.13 -8.09 -11.17
C LEU A 237 -8.76 -9.36 -11.93
N ARG A 238 -9.57 -9.75 -12.93
CA ARG A 238 -9.25 -10.86 -13.87
C ARG A 238 -8.42 -10.39 -15.05
N GLU A 239 -8.33 -9.08 -15.26
CA GLU A 239 -7.46 -8.51 -16.27
C GLU A 239 -6.06 -8.26 -15.67
N PRO A 240 -4.98 -8.90 -16.20
CA PRO A 240 -3.65 -8.87 -15.57
C PRO A 240 -3.10 -7.48 -15.31
N GLU A 241 -3.32 -6.54 -16.24
CA GLU A 241 -2.86 -5.16 -16.08
C GLU A 241 -3.66 -4.41 -15.00
N GLN A 242 -4.97 -4.63 -14.94
CA GLN A 242 -5.82 -3.98 -13.95
C GLN A 242 -5.57 -4.56 -12.54
N PHE A 243 -5.32 -5.88 -12.44
CA PHE A 243 -4.86 -6.49 -11.18
C PHE A 243 -3.56 -5.84 -10.70
N ARG A 244 -2.55 -5.76 -11.57
CA ARG A 244 -1.27 -5.13 -11.25
C ARG A 244 -1.48 -3.70 -10.78
N ASP A 245 -2.25 -2.89 -11.52
CA ASP A 245 -2.48 -1.48 -11.22
C ASP A 245 -3.26 -1.31 -9.91
N ALA A 246 -4.19 -2.20 -9.59
CA ALA A 246 -4.90 -2.23 -8.32
C ALA A 246 -3.96 -2.50 -7.15
N VAL A 247 -3.07 -3.49 -7.28
CA VAL A 247 -2.10 -3.83 -6.24
C VAL A 247 -1.02 -2.74 -6.11
N LEU A 248 -0.59 -2.10 -7.21
CA LEU A 248 0.32 -0.94 -7.18
C LEU A 248 -0.30 0.29 -6.48
N ARG A 249 -1.61 0.47 -6.52
CA ARG A 249 -2.29 1.52 -5.73
C ARG A 249 -2.20 1.24 -4.23
N TYR A 250 -2.23 -0.05 -3.84
CA TYR A 250 -2.06 -0.45 -2.45
C TYR A 250 -0.64 -0.18 -1.98
N ASN A 251 0.35 -0.68 -2.71
CA ASN A 251 1.76 -0.41 -2.47
C ASN A 251 2.51 -0.29 -3.81
N ALA A 252 3.16 0.85 -4.04
CA ALA A 252 3.81 1.22 -5.31
C ALA A 252 5.16 0.50 -5.53
N SER A 253 5.21 -0.82 -5.30
CA SER A 253 6.40 -1.66 -5.48
C SER A 253 6.10 -2.86 -6.38
N GLY A 254 6.93 -3.07 -7.40
CA GLY A 254 6.83 -4.24 -8.28
C GLY A 254 7.06 -5.56 -7.53
N ASP A 255 7.96 -5.57 -6.55
CA ASP A 255 8.20 -6.73 -5.70
C ASP A 255 6.98 -7.08 -4.84
N TYR A 256 6.29 -6.05 -4.34
CA TYR A 256 5.04 -6.21 -3.61
C TYR A 256 3.97 -6.86 -4.49
N VAL A 257 3.78 -6.36 -5.72
CA VAL A 257 2.83 -6.96 -6.68
C VAL A 257 3.14 -8.44 -6.90
N GLN A 258 4.41 -8.79 -7.08
CA GLN A 258 4.82 -10.18 -7.31
C GLN A 258 4.56 -11.06 -6.09
N GLN A 259 4.81 -10.57 -4.88
CA GLN A 259 4.54 -11.31 -3.64
C GLN A 259 3.03 -11.55 -3.47
N VAL A 260 2.21 -10.50 -3.63
CA VAL A 260 0.75 -10.63 -3.56
C VAL A 260 0.23 -11.61 -4.61
N LEU A 261 0.70 -11.51 -5.86
CA LEU A 261 0.33 -12.44 -6.93
C LEU A 261 0.66 -13.90 -6.57
N ASN A 262 1.87 -14.14 -6.06
CA ASN A 262 2.33 -15.49 -5.70
C ASN A 262 1.48 -16.09 -4.57
N HIS A 263 1.21 -15.32 -3.51
CA HIS A 263 0.38 -15.78 -2.40
C HIS A 263 -1.07 -16.01 -2.84
N ALA A 264 -1.66 -15.08 -3.57
CA ALA A 264 -3.03 -15.21 -4.08
C ALA A 264 -3.20 -16.44 -4.97
N ASP A 265 -2.25 -16.68 -5.87
CA ASP A 265 -2.26 -17.84 -6.78
C ASP A 265 -2.08 -19.16 -6.03
N ASP A 266 -1.18 -19.20 -5.03
CA ASP A 266 -0.97 -20.38 -4.17
C ASP A 266 -2.23 -20.71 -3.37
N TYR A 267 -2.81 -19.74 -2.68
CA TYR A 267 -4.05 -19.92 -1.92
C TYR A 267 -5.21 -20.37 -2.82
N GLY A 268 -5.36 -19.73 -3.97
CA GLY A 268 -6.39 -20.08 -4.93
C GLY A 268 -6.25 -21.52 -5.43
N LYS A 269 -5.07 -21.98 -5.76
CA LYS A 269 -4.81 -23.36 -6.23
C LYS A 269 -4.99 -24.37 -5.11
N ARG A 270 -4.36 -24.16 -3.96
CA ARG A 270 -4.40 -25.09 -2.82
C ARG A 270 -5.81 -25.30 -2.30
N SER A 271 -6.60 -24.23 -2.16
CA SER A 271 -8.00 -24.37 -1.74
C SER A 271 -8.83 -25.27 -2.66
N ARG A 272 -8.64 -25.16 -3.98
CA ARG A 272 -9.34 -26.05 -4.93
C ARG A 272 -8.86 -27.49 -4.89
N ASP A 273 -7.58 -27.71 -4.57
CA ASP A 273 -7.04 -29.07 -4.45
C ASP A 273 -7.53 -29.76 -3.18
N LEU A 274 -7.85 -29.02 -2.11
CA LEU A 274 -8.47 -29.56 -0.90
C LEU A 274 -9.86 -30.13 -1.20
N VAL A 275 -10.73 -29.35 -1.82
CA VAL A 275 -12.10 -29.79 -2.15
C VAL A 275 -12.14 -30.98 -3.14
N ARG A 276 -11.11 -31.16 -3.97
CA ARG A 276 -11.04 -32.31 -4.89
C ARG A 276 -10.63 -33.61 -4.22
N ARG A 277 -10.10 -33.56 -3.00
CA ARG A 277 -9.66 -34.74 -2.23
C ARG A 277 -10.77 -35.33 -1.35
N GLU A 278 -11.81 -34.53 -1.08
CA GLU A 278 -13.04 -34.98 -0.39
C GLU A 278 -14.02 -35.68 -1.37
#